data_5feca6becc2e5065fc8e6db549ff0895
#
_entry.id   5feca6becc2e5065fc8e6db549ff0895
#
_cell.length_a   1.000
_cell.length_b   1.000
_cell.length_c   1.000
_cell.angle_alpha   90.00
_cell.angle_beta   90.00
_cell.angle_gamma   90.00
#
_symmetry.space_group_name_H-M   'P 1'
#
loop_
_entity.id
_entity.type
_entity.pdbx_description
1 polymer ?
#
loop_
_entity_poly.entity_id
_entity_poly.type
_entity_poly.pdbx_seq_one_letter_code
_entity_poly.pdbx_strand_id
1 'polypeptide(L)'
;MPLLTFRDGELLRAGRPHRVLSGSIHYFRVHPELWRDRLERLAALGLNTIDTYVAWNFHQRTNGPADFSGWRDLEAFIRLAGELGFDVIVRPGPYICAEWDNGAFPAWLTARPGLRPRSSDEQYLAAVAEWFDELIPRLAGLQAGRGGPIVAVQLENEFGSYGDDLGYLRWLRQALVERGIDELLYTADGPTELMLDGGTLPDVLATATFGSRAGEAAALLRSRRDGEPFLCAEYWNGWFDHWGGRHHVRAPESAVGVVDDILSLGGSVSIYMAHGGTNFGLWSGANHDGRVLTPTTTSYDSDAPVSEQGRMTAKGRVLRSSLTAFTGIEPPPAPADRPVLQAARVPFTPAADLLPALRAVGGAPGAPVTPAPRSFEELGQDAGLVLYRAHPILPTGSSTLTIRGLHDRAHVWIDGRLVGIVDEVEALDGIGVEGRGERVELEILVENQGRINYGPMLGEGKGILGTVQVDRRLVQGWQSLSLPIAEWGAAQLAEVTPAASRLADAEAEVSEHEGDTRPGFFRATLDLEAPADAFFALPDFGKGFLWINGFLLGRYWEVGPQVTLYVPGPLLSAGRNEIVVLELERVGSVLELRSEPELGPEEEHIELFG
;
A
#
# COMPACT_ATOMS: atom_id res chain seq x y z
N MET A 1 11.68 26.65 -21.28
CA MET A 1 11.56 27.36 -19.96
C MET A 1 10.41 26.72 -19.22
N PRO A 2 10.51 26.52 -17.91
CA PRO A 2 9.43 25.96 -17.10
C PRO A 2 8.11 26.72 -17.32
N LEU A 3 7.01 25.97 -17.40
CA LEU A 3 5.67 26.56 -17.52
C LEU A 3 5.22 27.18 -16.20
N LEU A 4 5.53 26.49 -15.08
CA LEU A 4 5.29 26.95 -13.72
C LEU A 4 6.58 27.52 -13.15
N THR A 5 6.53 28.75 -12.70
CA THR A 5 7.64 29.50 -12.09
C THR A 5 7.13 30.29 -10.89
N PHE A 6 7.99 30.99 -10.18
CA PHE A 6 7.54 31.90 -9.12
C PHE A 6 8.35 33.20 -9.11
N ARG A 7 7.75 34.24 -8.56
CA ARG A 7 8.37 35.53 -8.34
C ARG A 7 7.64 36.27 -7.22
N ASP A 8 8.41 36.91 -6.34
CA ASP A 8 7.90 37.79 -5.28
C ASP A 8 6.77 37.14 -4.44
N GLY A 9 6.95 35.86 -4.08
CA GLY A 9 6.00 35.09 -3.29
C GLY A 9 4.77 34.56 -4.05
N GLU A 10 4.72 34.70 -5.39
CA GLU A 10 3.60 34.22 -6.21
C GLU A 10 4.03 33.14 -7.21
N LEU A 11 3.22 32.08 -7.34
CA LEU A 11 3.33 31.14 -8.45
C LEU A 11 2.80 31.78 -9.74
N LEU A 12 3.52 31.53 -10.83
CA LEU A 12 3.20 32.04 -12.17
C LEU A 12 3.12 30.87 -13.16
N ARG A 13 1.99 30.73 -13.86
CA ARG A 13 1.85 29.83 -15.01
C ARG A 13 1.92 30.62 -16.32
N ALA A 14 2.89 30.29 -17.14
CA ALA A 14 3.18 31.08 -18.37
C ALA A 14 3.32 32.58 -18.07
N GLY A 15 3.96 32.95 -16.95
CA GLY A 15 4.18 34.33 -16.54
C GLY A 15 2.96 35.06 -15.96
N ARG A 16 1.83 34.39 -15.72
CA ARG A 16 0.62 34.96 -15.11
C ARG A 16 0.40 34.38 -13.72
N PRO A 17 -0.06 35.19 -12.75
CA PRO A 17 -0.41 34.67 -11.42
C PRO A 17 -1.30 33.44 -11.50
N HIS A 18 -0.96 32.42 -10.73
CA HIS A 18 -1.65 31.14 -10.76
C HIS A 18 -1.78 30.56 -9.33
N ARG A 19 -2.88 29.88 -9.08
CA ARG A 19 -3.06 29.05 -7.88
C ARG A 19 -3.13 27.59 -8.30
N VAL A 20 -2.24 26.79 -7.75
CA VAL A 20 -2.30 25.33 -7.88
C VAL A 20 -3.37 24.83 -6.91
N LEU A 21 -4.43 24.30 -7.48
CA LEU A 21 -5.52 23.61 -6.78
C LEU A 21 -5.40 22.14 -7.19
N SER A 22 -4.53 21.42 -6.49
CA SER A 22 -4.15 20.05 -6.82
C SER A 22 -4.86 19.03 -5.94
N GLY A 23 -4.91 17.81 -6.41
CA GLY A 23 -5.31 16.66 -5.62
C GLY A 23 -4.52 15.41 -5.97
N SER A 24 -4.12 14.70 -4.92
CA SER A 24 -3.37 13.44 -5.05
C SER A 24 -4.28 12.30 -5.46
N ILE A 25 -3.86 11.58 -6.49
CA ILE A 25 -4.43 10.32 -6.97
C ILE A 25 -3.29 9.41 -7.41
N HIS A 26 -3.26 8.19 -6.89
CA HIS A 26 -2.22 7.23 -7.23
C HIS A 26 -2.72 6.27 -8.31
N TYR A 27 -2.19 6.35 -9.55
CA TYR A 27 -2.61 5.50 -10.67
C TYR A 27 -2.50 4.01 -10.34
N PHE A 28 -1.55 3.61 -9.50
CA PHE A 28 -1.33 2.23 -9.08
C PHE A 28 -2.37 1.71 -8.06
N ARG A 29 -3.19 2.59 -7.48
CA ARG A 29 -4.31 2.28 -6.59
C ARG A 29 -5.67 2.28 -7.28
N VAL A 30 -5.70 2.51 -8.59
CA VAL A 30 -6.92 2.61 -9.39
C VAL A 30 -6.81 1.72 -10.62
N HIS A 31 -7.82 0.88 -10.89
CA HIS A 31 -7.82 0.08 -12.11
C HIS A 31 -7.72 0.98 -13.36
N PRO A 32 -6.87 0.66 -14.37
CA PRO A 32 -6.64 1.54 -15.51
C PRO A 32 -7.90 1.98 -16.27
N GLU A 33 -8.89 1.09 -16.41
CA GLU A 33 -10.16 1.44 -17.04
C GLU A 33 -10.99 2.47 -16.25
N LEU A 34 -10.62 2.74 -14.99
CA LEU A 34 -11.28 3.71 -14.13
C LEU A 34 -10.50 5.04 -14.02
N TRP A 35 -9.30 5.16 -14.56
CA TRP A 35 -8.51 6.39 -14.48
C TRP A 35 -9.27 7.61 -15.00
N ARG A 36 -9.92 7.50 -16.17
CA ARG A 36 -10.72 8.60 -16.74
C ARG A 36 -11.85 9.02 -15.81
N ASP A 37 -12.65 8.07 -15.31
CA ASP A 37 -13.75 8.36 -14.39
C ASP A 37 -13.26 9.09 -13.13
N ARG A 38 -12.16 8.62 -12.54
CA ARG A 38 -11.59 9.25 -11.33
C ARG A 38 -11.06 10.66 -11.61
N LEU A 39 -10.34 10.87 -12.71
CA LEU A 39 -9.84 12.19 -13.11
C LEU A 39 -10.99 13.16 -13.43
N GLU A 40 -12.03 12.74 -14.14
CA GLU A 40 -13.22 13.58 -14.40
C GLU A 40 -13.93 13.98 -13.10
N ARG A 41 -13.96 13.11 -12.08
CA ARG A 41 -14.48 13.46 -10.75
C ARG A 41 -13.61 14.48 -10.02
N LEU A 42 -12.29 14.38 -10.14
CA LEU A 42 -11.38 15.39 -9.60
C LEU A 42 -11.56 16.74 -10.32
N ALA A 43 -11.77 16.76 -11.64
CA ALA A 43 -12.14 17.97 -12.37
C ALA A 43 -13.47 18.56 -11.84
N ALA A 44 -14.44 17.71 -11.54
CA ALA A 44 -15.72 18.10 -10.97
C ALA A 44 -15.61 18.69 -9.56
N LEU A 45 -14.54 18.44 -8.80
CA LEU A 45 -14.25 19.14 -7.54
C LEU A 45 -13.80 20.60 -7.76
N GLY A 46 -13.34 20.94 -8.95
CA GLY A 46 -12.75 22.26 -9.27
C GLY A 46 -11.24 22.29 -9.20
N LEU A 47 -10.58 21.13 -9.19
CA LEU A 47 -9.12 21.03 -9.24
C LEU A 47 -8.62 21.34 -10.66
N ASN A 48 -7.47 21.99 -10.75
CA ASN A 48 -6.79 22.33 -12.02
C ASN A 48 -5.50 21.53 -12.22
N THR A 49 -5.06 20.84 -11.20
CA THR A 49 -3.83 20.07 -11.16
C THR A 49 -4.09 18.74 -10.46
N ILE A 50 -3.40 17.70 -10.88
CA ILE A 50 -3.29 16.47 -10.09
C ILE A 50 -1.85 16.23 -9.70
N ASP A 51 -1.62 15.55 -8.58
CA ASP A 51 -0.33 14.97 -8.29
C ASP A 51 -0.40 13.44 -8.19
N THR A 52 0.71 12.78 -8.52
CA THR A 52 0.83 11.34 -8.37
C THR A 52 2.26 10.95 -8.03
N TYR A 53 2.39 10.00 -7.12
CA TYR A 53 3.65 9.30 -6.87
C TYR A 53 3.97 8.28 -7.95
N VAL A 54 5.25 7.89 -8.01
CA VAL A 54 5.71 6.73 -8.79
C VAL A 54 6.32 5.71 -7.83
N ALA A 55 5.66 4.58 -7.66
CA ALA A 55 6.12 3.53 -6.77
C ALA A 55 7.17 2.65 -7.47
N TRP A 56 8.42 2.72 -7.03
CA TRP A 56 9.54 1.98 -7.65
C TRP A 56 9.29 0.47 -7.66
N ASN A 57 8.93 -0.13 -6.50
CA ASN A 57 8.68 -1.57 -6.40
C ASN A 57 7.45 -2.05 -7.19
N PHE A 58 6.52 -1.18 -7.54
CA PHE A 58 5.39 -1.51 -8.41
C PHE A 58 5.84 -1.73 -9.86
N HIS A 59 6.83 -0.95 -10.31
CA HIS A 59 7.41 -1.05 -11.65
C HIS A 59 8.57 -2.06 -11.74
N GLN A 60 9.35 -2.22 -10.67
CA GLN A 60 10.53 -3.06 -10.63
C GLN A 60 10.53 -3.95 -9.39
N ARG A 61 9.59 -4.89 -9.35
CA ARG A 61 9.38 -5.80 -8.22
C ARG A 61 10.60 -6.68 -7.94
N THR A 62 11.26 -7.14 -8.99
CA THR A 62 12.47 -7.96 -8.94
C THR A 62 13.68 -7.17 -9.45
N ASN A 63 14.89 -7.61 -9.15
CA ASN A 63 16.12 -7.01 -9.67
C ASN A 63 16.30 -7.36 -11.16
N GLY A 64 15.47 -6.75 -12.00
CA GLY A 64 15.38 -6.96 -13.45
C GLY A 64 14.87 -5.68 -14.14
N PRO A 65 14.48 -5.74 -15.41
CA PRO A 65 13.96 -4.58 -16.12
C PRO A 65 12.65 -4.10 -15.47
N ALA A 66 12.44 -2.78 -15.50
CA ALA A 66 11.19 -2.18 -15.04
C ALA A 66 10.06 -2.40 -16.05
N ASP A 67 8.83 -2.56 -15.56
CA ASP A 67 7.62 -2.69 -16.37
C ASP A 67 6.79 -1.39 -16.30
N PHE A 68 6.45 -0.86 -17.48
CA PHE A 68 5.61 0.33 -17.67
C PHE A 68 4.40 0.00 -18.56
N SER A 69 3.89 -1.21 -18.51
CA SER A 69 2.75 -1.67 -19.32
C SER A 69 1.48 -1.90 -18.50
N GLY A 70 0.32 -1.87 -19.15
CA GLY A 70 -0.96 -2.18 -18.53
C GLY A 70 -1.26 -1.31 -17.31
N TRP A 71 -1.38 -1.89 -16.13
CA TRP A 71 -1.63 -1.14 -14.88
C TRP A 71 -0.44 -0.23 -14.49
N ARG A 72 0.75 -0.50 -15.02
CA ARG A 72 1.98 0.25 -14.78
C ARG A 72 2.24 1.33 -15.83
N ASP A 73 1.31 1.59 -16.76
CA ASP A 73 1.48 2.58 -17.83
C ASP A 73 1.30 4.02 -17.28
N LEU A 74 2.33 4.47 -16.56
CA LEU A 74 2.43 5.81 -16.00
C LEU A 74 2.27 6.90 -17.06
N GLU A 75 2.86 6.69 -18.25
CA GLU A 75 2.81 7.69 -19.33
C GLU A 75 1.39 7.85 -19.86
N ALA A 76 0.63 6.75 -20.00
CA ALA A 76 -0.77 6.82 -20.41
C ALA A 76 -1.62 7.56 -19.38
N PHE A 77 -1.41 7.30 -18.07
CA PHE A 77 -2.11 8.02 -17.00
C PHE A 77 -1.83 9.54 -17.05
N ILE A 78 -0.56 9.93 -17.17
CA ILE A 78 -0.16 11.36 -17.24
C ILE A 78 -0.73 12.03 -18.48
N ARG A 79 -0.67 11.37 -19.66
CA ARG A 79 -1.27 11.93 -20.90
C ARG A 79 -2.78 12.09 -20.76
N LEU A 80 -3.46 11.10 -20.18
CA LEU A 80 -4.90 11.18 -19.94
C LEU A 80 -5.29 12.36 -19.05
N ALA A 81 -4.51 12.63 -17.99
CA ALA A 81 -4.72 13.80 -17.15
C ALA A 81 -4.59 15.10 -17.96
N GLY A 82 -3.55 15.19 -18.80
CA GLY A 82 -3.35 16.34 -19.70
C GLY A 82 -4.47 16.49 -20.73
N GLU A 83 -4.99 15.42 -21.33
CA GLU A 83 -6.15 15.44 -22.24
C GLU A 83 -7.42 15.98 -21.56
N LEU A 84 -7.56 15.74 -20.25
CA LEU A 84 -8.67 16.25 -19.44
C LEU A 84 -8.44 17.68 -18.94
N GLY A 85 -7.32 18.29 -19.32
CA GLY A 85 -7.00 19.70 -19.04
C GLY A 85 -6.27 19.96 -17.73
N PHE A 86 -5.79 18.92 -17.04
CA PHE A 86 -4.98 19.09 -15.85
C PHE A 86 -3.52 19.41 -16.17
N ASP A 87 -2.94 20.28 -15.35
CA ASP A 87 -1.50 20.25 -15.10
C ASP A 87 -1.18 19.04 -14.21
N VAL A 88 0.02 18.50 -14.30
CA VAL A 88 0.44 17.32 -13.53
C VAL A 88 1.69 17.62 -12.71
N ILE A 89 1.66 17.28 -11.45
CA ILE A 89 2.82 17.23 -10.57
C ILE A 89 3.21 15.75 -10.42
N VAL A 90 4.49 15.42 -10.70
CA VAL A 90 4.98 14.06 -10.54
C VAL A 90 5.92 13.99 -9.36
N ARG A 91 5.76 12.95 -8.56
CA ARG A 91 6.54 12.69 -7.35
C ARG A 91 7.31 11.35 -7.53
N PRO A 92 8.49 11.40 -8.21
CA PRO A 92 9.19 10.19 -8.68
C PRO A 92 9.94 9.41 -7.58
N GLY A 93 9.92 9.89 -6.35
CA GLY A 93 10.66 9.31 -5.24
C GLY A 93 12.16 9.62 -5.29
N PRO A 94 13.04 8.63 -5.00
CA PRO A 94 12.87 7.16 -5.02
C PRO A 94 12.05 6.56 -3.86
N TYR A 95 11.89 7.29 -2.77
CA TYR A 95 11.04 6.97 -1.62
C TYR A 95 9.75 7.80 -1.70
N ILE A 96 8.60 7.20 -1.41
CA ILE A 96 7.31 7.90 -1.50
C ILE A 96 6.47 7.83 -0.22
N CYS A 97 6.85 7.06 0.80
CA CYS A 97 6.02 6.76 1.97
C CYS A 97 4.67 6.15 1.57
N ALA A 98 3.63 6.97 1.50
CA ALA A 98 2.31 6.73 0.91
C ALA A 98 1.58 5.49 1.45
N GLU A 99 1.92 5.00 2.65
CA GLU A 99 1.43 3.74 3.25
C GLU A 99 1.52 2.56 2.27
N TRP A 100 2.51 2.66 1.38
CA TRP A 100 2.83 1.68 0.37
C TRP A 100 4.00 0.80 0.82
N ASP A 101 3.95 -0.47 0.49
CA ASP A 101 4.94 -1.47 0.90
C ASP A 101 6.38 -0.95 0.76
N ASN A 102 7.15 -0.99 1.85
CA ASN A 102 8.55 -0.56 1.93
C ASN A 102 8.80 0.91 1.51
N GLY A 103 7.78 1.80 1.59
CA GLY A 103 7.87 3.17 1.09
C GLY A 103 8.19 3.25 -0.41
N ALA A 104 7.81 2.22 -1.16
CA ALA A 104 8.06 1.93 -2.56
C ALA A 104 9.47 1.44 -2.90
N PHE A 105 10.35 1.19 -1.94
CA PHE A 105 11.61 0.51 -2.26
C PHE A 105 11.37 -0.95 -2.62
N PRO A 106 12.01 -1.47 -3.69
CA PRO A 106 11.99 -2.89 -3.94
C PRO A 106 12.65 -3.69 -2.80
N ALA A 107 12.06 -4.81 -2.40
CA ALA A 107 12.62 -5.65 -1.34
C ALA A 107 14.04 -6.15 -1.65
N TRP A 108 14.34 -6.42 -2.92
CA TRP A 108 15.70 -6.81 -3.35
C TRP A 108 16.75 -5.72 -3.13
N LEU A 109 16.35 -4.44 -3.07
CA LEU A 109 17.24 -3.33 -2.78
C LEU A 109 17.55 -3.27 -1.30
N THR A 110 16.52 -3.23 -0.44
CA THR A 110 16.68 -3.15 1.02
C THR A 110 17.28 -4.43 1.62
N ALA A 111 17.21 -5.55 0.91
CA ALA A 111 17.88 -6.81 1.27
C ALA A 111 19.42 -6.79 1.12
N ARG A 112 20.00 -5.78 0.44
CA ARG A 112 21.46 -5.71 0.23
C ARG A 112 22.17 -5.45 1.55
N PRO A 113 23.14 -6.31 1.96
CA PRO A 113 23.81 -6.13 3.24
C PRO A 113 24.55 -4.80 3.34
N GLY A 114 24.27 -4.04 4.39
CA GLY A 114 24.94 -2.77 4.68
C GLY A 114 24.44 -1.57 3.89
N LEU A 115 23.51 -1.74 2.94
CA LEU A 115 22.88 -0.64 2.22
C LEU A 115 22.08 0.23 3.19
N ARG A 116 22.26 1.54 3.07
CA ARG A 116 21.48 2.55 3.82
C ARG A 116 20.61 3.34 2.85
N PRO A 117 19.30 3.11 2.84
CA PRO A 117 18.41 3.88 1.98
C PRO A 117 18.36 5.35 2.41
N ARG A 118 17.92 6.23 1.50
CA ARG A 118 17.73 7.66 1.75
C ARG A 118 18.99 8.34 2.31
N SER A 119 20.16 8.06 1.72
CA SER A 119 21.45 8.61 2.14
C SER A 119 22.45 8.66 0.98
N SER A 120 23.61 9.26 1.22
CA SER A 120 24.75 9.26 0.29
C SER A 120 25.49 7.90 0.22
N ASP A 121 24.86 6.80 0.60
CA ASP A 121 25.42 5.45 0.45
C ASP A 121 25.62 5.11 -1.03
N GLU A 122 26.85 4.71 -1.41
CA GLU A 122 27.22 4.50 -2.81
C GLU A 122 26.39 3.38 -3.48
N GLN A 123 26.05 2.31 -2.74
CA GLN A 123 25.25 1.21 -3.28
C GLN A 123 23.81 1.64 -3.52
N TYR A 124 23.28 2.47 -2.63
CA TYR A 124 21.94 3.03 -2.76
C TYR A 124 21.88 4.01 -3.94
N LEU A 125 22.81 4.97 -4.01
CA LEU A 125 22.86 5.95 -5.11
C LEU A 125 23.02 5.28 -6.47
N ALA A 126 23.81 4.22 -6.57
CA ALA A 126 23.98 3.46 -7.81
C ALA A 126 22.64 2.81 -8.26
N ALA A 127 21.90 2.20 -7.33
CA ALA A 127 20.61 1.60 -7.64
C ALA A 127 19.55 2.67 -8.01
N VAL A 128 19.55 3.82 -7.33
CA VAL A 128 18.67 4.94 -7.71
C VAL A 128 19.02 5.50 -9.08
N ALA A 129 20.32 5.57 -9.43
CA ALA A 129 20.74 6.00 -10.76
C ALA A 129 20.20 5.07 -11.86
N GLU A 130 20.31 3.75 -11.67
CA GLU A 130 19.77 2.74 -12.60
C GLU A 130 18.24 2.88 -12.74
N TRP A 131 17.52 3.07 -11.63
CA TRP A 131 16.09 3.31 -11.65
C TRP A 131 15.73 4.61 -12.38
N PHE A 132 16.45 5.69 -12.12
CA PHE A 132 16.22 6.98 -12.77
C PHE A 132 16.59 6.96 -14.26
N ASP A 133 17.52 6.13 -14.70
CA ASP A 133 17.81 5.93 -16.13
C ASP A 133 16.61 5.32 -16.88
N GLU A 134 15.78 4.51 -16.20
CA GLU A 134 14.55 3.94 -16.76
C GLU A 134 13.35 4.90 -16.66
N LEU A 135 13.19 5.56 -15.53
CA LEU A 135 12.00 6.37 -15.23
C LEU A 135 12.07 7.79 -15.82
N ILE A 136 13.16 8.51 -15.53
CA ILE A 136 13.19 9.98 -15.75
C ILE A 136 13.11 10.38 -17.22
N PRO A 137 13.71 9.66 -18.20
CA PRO A 137 13.53 9.99 -19.61
C PRO A 137 12.07 9.93 -20.09
N ARG A 138 11.24 9.05 -19.49
CA ARG A 138 9.80 8.94 -19.78
C ARG A 138 9.06 10.18 -19.31
N LEU A 139 9.33 10.64 -18.09
CA LEU A 139 8.76 11.86 -17.51
C LEU A 139 9.26 13.10 -18.24
N ALA A 140 10.55 13.15 -18.58
CA ALA A 140 11.15 14.27 -19.28
C ALA A 140 10.46 14.56 -20.62
N GLY A 141 9.98 13.53 -21.33
CA GLY A 141 9.21 13.67 -22.58
C GLY A 141 7.82 14.27 -22.40
N LEU A 142 7.27 14.24 -21.18
CA LEU A 142 5.91 14.68 -20.84
C LEU A 142 5.86 16.04 -20.14
N GLN A 143 6.97 16.74 -20.03
CA GLN A 143 7.03 18.06 -19.42
C GLN A 143 6.29 19.12 -20.25
N ALA A 144 5.74 20.12 -19.60
CA ALA A 144 4.97 21.20 -20.21
C ALA A 144 5.80 22.01 -21.22
N GLY A 145 7.08 22.24 -20.94
CA GLY A 145 8.03 22.86 -21.87
C GLY A 145 8.25 22.05 -23.15
N ARG A 146 7.79 20.81 -23.22
CA ARG A 146 7.86 19.90 -24.38
C ARG A 146 6.48 19.51 -24.92
N GLY A 147 5.43 20.18 -24.44
CA GLY A 147 4.04 19.98 -24.88
C GLY A 147 3.25 18.91 -24.10
N GLY A 148 3.79 18.37 -23.02
CA GLY A 148 3.09 17.49 -22.08
C GLY A 148 2.44 18.27 -20.93
N PRO A 149 1.84 17.58 -19.95
CA PRO A 149 1.14 18.21 -18.84
C PRO A 149 1.99 18.40 -17.56
N ILE A 150 3.21 17.83 -17.45
CA ILE A 150 4.02 17.91 -16.23
C ILE A 150 4.57 19.33 -16.05
N VAL A 151 4.20 19.98 -14.94
CA VAL A 151 4.60 21.35 -14.60
C VAL A 151 5.56 21.45 -13.42
N ALA A 152 5.62 20.42 -12.57
CA ALA A 152 6.52 20.35 -11.44
C ALA A 152 6.90 18.90 -11.11
N VAL A 153 8.08 18.73 -10.49
CA VAL A 153 8.60 17.44 -10.06
C VAL A 153 9.12 17.55 -8.62
N GLN A 154 8.67 16.67 -7.75
CA GLN A 154 9.14 16.62 -6.37
C GLN A 154 10.52 15.96 -6.28
N LEU A 155 11.32 16.47 -5.38
CA LEU A 155 12.60 15.93 -4.98
C LEU A 155 12.44 15.19 -3.66
N GLU A 156 12.60 13.86 -3.65
CA GLU A 156 12.44 12.98 -2.49
C GLU A 156 11.02 13.02 -1.88
N ASN A 157 10.83 12.68 -0.62
CA ASN A 157 9.58 12.86 0.13
C ASN A 157 9.84 12.94 1.63
N GLU A 158 9.46 14.08 2.25
CA GLU A 158 9.54 14.32 3.70
C GLU A 158 10.91 13.94 4.28
N PHE A 159 11.98 14.27 3.55
CA PHE A 159 13.31 13.84 3.93
C PHE A 159 13.76 14.41 5.28
N GLY A 160 13.32 15.62 5.60
CA GLY A 160 13.65 16.26 6.86
C GLY A 160 13.11 15.58 8.11
N SER A 161 12.07 14.72 7.97
CA SER A 161 11.58 13.86 9.04
C SER A 161 12.43 12.60 9.24
N TYR A 162 13.25 12.24 8.24
CA TYR A 162 14.07 11.04 8.24
C TYR A 162 15.55 11.32 8.50
N GLY A 163 16.09 12.41 7.94
CA GLY A 163 17.51 12.70 8.03
C GLY A 163 17.87 14.13 7.60
N ASP A 164 19.15 14.37 7.47
CA ASP A 164 19.74 15.68 7.15
C ASP A 164 20.90 15.61 6.14
N ASP A 165 21.00 14.50 5.39
CA ASP A 165 22.02 14.33 4.34
C ASP A 165 21.72 15.19 3.10
N LEU A 166 22.06 16.49 3.18
CA LEU A 166 21.94 17.41 2.06
C LEU A 166 22.82 17.03 0.87
N GLY A 167 23.84 16.19 1.06
CA GLY A 167 24.63 15.62 -0.03
C GLY A 167 23.78 14.71 -0.92
N TYR A 168 22.99 13.87 -0.29
CA TYR A 168 22.00 13.02 -0.96
C TYR A 168 20.96 13.83 -1.75
N LEU A 169 20.36 14.84 -1.13
CA LEU A 169 19.36 15.68 -1.81
C LEU A 169 19.97 16.41 -3.02
N ARG A 170 21.20 16.95 -2.91
CA ARG A 170 21.89 17.59 -4.05
C ARG A 170 22.16 16.58 -5.16
N TRP A 171 22.55 15.37 -4.82
CA TRP A 171 22.76 14.30 -5.79
C TRP A 171 21.46 13.95 -6.52
N LEU A 172 20.34 13.81 -5.81
CA LEU A 172 19.03 13.54 -6.43
C LEU A 172 18.62 14.66 -7.38
N ARG A 173 18.76 15.93 -6.94
CA ARG A 173 18.49 17.08 -7.80
C ARG A 173 19.32 17.03 -9.09
N GLN A 174 20.60 16.78 -8.94
CA GLN A 174 21.51 16.63 -10.10
C GLN A 174 21.06 15.49 -11.01
N ALA A 175 20.73 14.34 -10.44
CA ALA A 175 20.31 13.15 -11.19
C ALA A 175 19.02 13.39 -11.99
N LEU A 176 18.06 14.15 -11.46
CA LEU A 176 16.84 14.56 -12.19
C LEU A 176 17.15 15.50 -13.35
N VAL A 177 17.95 16.55 -13.10
CA VAL A 177 18.29 17.56 -14.11
C VAL A 177 19.12 16.95 -15.25
N GLU A 178 20.11 16.12 -14.95
CA GLU A 178 20.95 15.47 -15.96
C GLU A 178 20.15 14.54 -16.88
N ARG A 179 19.04 13.98 -16.39
CA ARG A 179 18.14 13.12 -17.16
C ARG A 179 17.01 13.89 -17.86
N GLY A 180 17.07 15.22 -17.79
CA GLY A 180 16.25 16.11 -18.62
C GLY A 180 15.01 16.68 -17.93
N ILE A 181 14.95 16.72 -16.60
CA ILE A 181 13.92 17.49 -15.90
C ILE A 181 14.30 18.97 -15.93
N ASP A 182 13.45 19.77 -16.59
CA ASP A 182 13.60 21.21 -16.80
C ASP A 182 12.49 22.04 -16.14
N GLU A 183 11.42 21.37 -15.61
CA GLU A 183 10.31 22.03 -14.93
C GLU A 183 10.64 22.32 -13.45
N LEU A 184 9.72 22.98 -12.74
CA LEU A 184 9.88 23.38 -11.35
C LEU A 184 10.18 22.18 -10.44
N LEU A 185 11.31 22.25 -9.71
CA LEU A 185 11.63 21.30 -8.66
C LEU A 185 11.22 21.86 -7.29
N TYR A 186 10.70 20.98 -6.42
CA TYR A 186 10.34 21.35 -5.05
C TYR A 186 10.62 20.20 -4.06
N THR A 187 10.81 20.52 -2.79
CA THR A 187 10.79 19.58 -1.67
C THR A 187 9.51 19.74 -0.87
N ALA A 188 9.08 18.69 -0.17
CA ALA A 188 7.89 18.67 0.66
C ALA A 188 8.22 18.07 2.02
N ASP A 189 8.12 18.88 3.09
CA ASP A 189 8.51 18.50 4.44
C ASP A 189 7.50 19.05 5.47
N GLY A 190 7.44 18.45 6.65
CA GLY A 190 6.69 18.99 7.77
C GLY A 190 7.19 20.40 8.14
N PRO A 191 6.29 21.37 8.45
CA PRO A 191 6.68 22.76 8.69
C PRO A 191 7.24 22.96 10.11
N THR A 192 8.36 22.30 10.42
CA THR A 192 9.16 22.52 11.63
C THR A 192 10.58 22.97 11.25
N GLU A 193 11.25 23.66 12.18
CA GLU A 193 12.64 24.13 11.97
C GLU A 193 13.55 22.97 11.56
N LEU A 194 13.46 21.86 12.30
CA LEU A 194 14.30 20.67 12.10
C LEU A 194 14.07 20.04 10.72
N MET A 195 12.80 19.86 10.34
CA MET A 195 12.47 19.19 9.08
C MET A 195 12.83 20.06 7.86
N LEU A 196 12.63 21.38 7.95
CA LEU A 196 13.02 22.28 6.87
C LEU A 196 14.55 22.38 6.74
N ASP A 197 15.30 22.33 7.85
CA ASP A 197 16.76 22.33 7.81
C ASP A 197 17.34 21.05 7.20
N GLY A 198 16.73 19.90 7.48
CA GLY A 198 17.15 18.58 6.95
C GLY A 198 16.66 18.31 5.54
N GLY A 199 15.45 18.78 5.18
CA GLY A 199 14.72 18.37 3.96
C GLY A 199 14.81 19.34 2.79
N THR A 200 15.33 20.57 2.95
CA THR A 200 15.30 21.59 1.89
C THR A 200 16.66 21.95 1.30
N LEU A 201 16.67 22.42 0.05
CA LEU A 201 17.84 22.96 -0.63
C LEU A 201 17.64 24.45 -0.97
N PRO A 202 18.69 25.30 -0.96
CA PRO A 202 18.56 26.74 -1.21
C PRO A 202 17.99 27.12 -2.58
N ASP A 203 18.21 26.28 -3.58
CA ASP A 203 17.85 26.51 -4.99
C ASP A 203 16.69 25.61 -5.48
N VAL A 204 15.94 25.02 -4.54
CA VAL A 204 14.73 24.21 -4.79
C VAL A 204 13.60 24.84 -3.97
N LEU A 205 12.42 24.97 -4.53
CA LEU A 205 11.24 25.51 -3.85
C LEU A 205 10.92 24.63 -2.62
N ALA A 206 10.84 25.24 -1.43
CA ALA A 206 10.42 24.55 -0.23
C ALA A 206 8.90 24.62 -0.10
N THR A 207 8.26 23.47 0.14
CA THR A 207 6.83 23.37 0.38
C THR A 207 6.55 22.62 1.69
N ALA A 208 5.31 22.66 2.18
CA ALA A 208 4.94 22.05 3.44
C ALA A 208 3.94 20.90 3.28
N THR A 209 3.97 19.96 4.25
CA THR A 209 2.99 18.89 4.42
C THR A 209 2.35 19.01 5.81
N PHE A 210 1.02 19.08 5.90
CA PHE A 210 0.31 19.22 7.19
C PHE A 210 -1.19 19.00 7.07
N GLY A 211 -1.84 18.67 8.21
CA GLY A 211 -3.29 18.52 8.29
C GLY A 211 -4.02 19.71 8.91
N SER A 212 -3.30 20.65 9.58
CA SER A 212 -3.89 21.78 10.30
C SER A 212 -2.90 22.92 10.50
N ARG A 213 -3.33 24.03 11.12
CA ARG A 213 -2.46 25.16 11.53
C ARG A 213 -1.75 25.86 10.37
N ALA A 214 -2.47 26.03 9.21
CA ALA A 214 -1.93 26.61 7.99
C ALA A 214 -1.24 27.97 8.19
N GLY A 215 -1.73 28.82 9.11
CA GLY A 215 -1.12 30.12 9.41
C GLY A 215 0.27 30.03 10.01
N GLU A 216 0.52 29.04 10.86
CA GLU A 216 1.84 28.80 11.48
C GLU A 216 2.82 28.24 10.43
N ALA A 217 2.38 27.29 9.63
CA ALA A 217 3.16 26.75 8.52
C ALA A 217 3.58 27.84 7.52
N ALA A 218 2.64 28.70 7.10
CA ALA A 218 2.91 29.80 6.20
C ALA A 218 3.88 30.82 6.81
N ALA A 219 3.74 31.15 8.11
CA ALA A 219 4.62 32.08 8.80
C ALA A 219 6.06 31.54 8.87
N LEU A 220 6.22 30.26 9.19
CA LEU A 220 7.53 29.62 9.27
C LEU A 220 8.21 29.58 7.89
N LEU A 221 7.53 29.07 6.86
CA LEU A 221 8.09 29.03 5.50
C LEU A 221 8.53 30.43 5.04
N ARG A 222 7.69 31.45 5.18
CA ARG A 222 8.04 32.83 4.78
C ARG A 222 9.22 33.39 5.55
N SER A 223 9.38 33.03 6.82
CA SER A 223 10.53 33.50 7.63
C SER A 223 11.86 32.88 7.17
N ARG A 224 11.81 31.69 6.59
CA ARG A 224 12.97 30.90 6.16
C ARG A 224 13.28 31.05 4.66
N ARG A 225 12.26 31.31 3.84
CA ARG A 225 12.30 31.26 2.38
C ARG A 225 11.64 32.52 1.81
N ASP A 226 12.29 33.66 2.03
CA ASP A 226 11.79 34.95 1.57
C ASP A 226 11.65 34.98 0.04
N GLY A 227 10.52 35.49 -0.44
CA GLY A 227 10.21 35.58 -1.88
C GLY A 227 9.73 34.28 -2.53
N GLU A 228 9.64 33.17 -1.78
CA GLU A 228 9.02 31.92 -2.27
C GLU A 228 7.52 31.89 -2.01
N PRO A 229 6.72 31.25 -2.91
CA PRO A 229 5.29 31.10 -2.73
C PRO A 229 4.98 30.10 -1.62
N PHE A 230 3.87 30.31 -0.91
CA PHE A 230 3.34 29.32 0.00
C PHE A 230 2.60 28.21 -0.77
N LEU A 231 3.07 26.97 -0.66
CA LEU A 231 2.43 25.78 -1.23
C LEU A 231 2.37 24.68 -0.16
N CYS A 232 1.16 24.21 0.14
CA CYS A 232 0.94 22.98 0.87
C CYS A 232 0.94 21.82 -0.14
N ALA A 233 2.03 21.06 -0.21
CA ALA A 233 2.20 19.97 -1.18
C ALA A 233 1.44 18.69 -0.78
N GLU A 234 1.18 18.53 0.52
CA GLU A 234 0.22 17.55 1.03
C GLU A 234 -0.62 18.20 2.12
N TYR A 235 -1.87 18.44 1.80
CA TYR A 235 -2.86 18.80 2.80
C TYR A 235 -3.61 17.54 3.24
N TRP A 236 -3.36 17.07 4.43
CA TRP A 236 -3.97 15.87 5.00
C TRP A 236 -5.40 16.15 5.43
N ASN A 237 -6.32 15.93 4.50
CA ASN A 237 -7.75 16.19 4.71
C ASN A 237 -8.51 15.02 5.33
N GLY A 238 -7.90 13.87 5.42
CA GLY A 238 -8.30 12.62 6.03
C GLY A 238 -7.05 11.84 6.44
N TRP A 239 -7.22 10.57 6.83
CA TRP A 239 -6.12 9.72 7.25
C TRP A 239 -6.35 8.26 6.84
N PHE A 240 -5.31 7.47 6.81
CA PHE A 240 -5.34 6.05 6.50
C PHE A 240 -5.62 5.20 7.74
N ASP A 241 -6.00 3.94 7.52
CA ASP A 241 -6.37 3.01 8.57
C ASP A 241 -5.37 1.88 8.75
N HIS A 242 -5.25 1.39 9.98
CA HIS A 242 -4.50 0.19 10.31
C HIS A 242 -5.45 -0.93 10.75
N TRP A 243 -5.09 -2.19 10.43
CA TRP A 243 -5.78 -3.35 10.99
C TRP A 243 -5.73 -3.34 12.51
N GLY A 244 -6.89 -3.59 13.14
CA GLY A 244 -7.09 -3.51 14.60
C GLY A 244 -7.38 -2.11 15.14
N GLY A 245 -7.37 -1.08 14.28
CA GLY A 245 -7.72 0.31 14.62
C GLY A 245 -9.20 0.65 14.39
N ARG A 246 -9.44 1.93 14.15
CA ARG A 246 -10.74 2.50 13.75
C ARG A 246 -10.61 3.20 12.41
N HIS A 247 -11.73 3.39 11.72
CA HIS A 247 -11.78 4.16 10.49
C HIS A 247 -11.66 5.65 10.78
N HIS A 248 -10.59 6.26 10.26
CA HIS A 248 -10.33 7.68 10.46
C HIS A 248 -11.21 8.53 9.55
N VAL A 249 -11.94 9.46 10.17
CA VAL A 249 -12.78 10.43 9.46
C VAL A 249 -12.50 11.85 9.96
N ARG A 250 -12.79 12.82 9.12
CA ARG A 250 -12.71 14.24 9.48
C ARG A 250 -13.94 14.98 8.99
N ALA A 251 -14.56 15.78 9.85
CA ALA A 251 -15.74 16.56 9.49
C ALA A 251 -15.48 17.42 8.25
N PRO A 252 -16.38 17.41 7.23
CA PRO A 252 -16.18 18.10 5.96
C PRO A 252 -15.83 19.58 6.10
N GLU A 253 -16.53 20.29 6.99
CA GLU A 253 -16.33 21.72 7.24
C GLU A 253 -14.98 22.00 7.92
N SER A 254 -14.52 21.10 8.80
CA SER A 254 -13.19 21.18 9.41
C SER A 254 -12.10 21.00 8.37
N ALA A 255 -12.24 20.01 7.50
CA ALA A 255 -11.28 19.73 6.45
C ALA A 255 -11.20 20.88 5.43
N VAL A 256 -12.35 21.34 4.93
CA VAL A 256 -12.39 22.41 3.92
C VAL A 256 -11.99 23.77 4.49
N GLY A 257 -12.28 24.01 5.77
CA GLY A 257 -11.86 25.25 6.45
C GLY A 257 -10.34 25.49 6.42
N VAL A 258 -9.52 24.43 6.49
CA VAL A 258 -8.06 24.58 6.35
C VAL A 258 -7.66 24.89 4.90
N VAL A 259 -8.38 24.36 3.91
CA VAL A 259 -8.17 24.76 2.50
C VAL A 259 -8.45 26.25 2.32
N ASP A 260 -9.56 26.74 2.90
CA ASP A 260 -9.91 28.17 2.86
C ASP A 260 -8.85 29.03 3.56
N ASP A 261 -8.28 28.56 4.68
CA ASP A 261 -7.17 29.24 5.36
C ASP A 261 -5.93 29.31 4.46
N ILE A 262 -5.52 28.20 3.83
CA ILE A 262 -4.37 28.18 2.90
C ILE A 262 -4.58 29.18 1.76
N LEU A 263 -5.76 29.16 1.12
CA LEU A 263 -6.09 30.03 0.00
C LEU A 263 -6.16 31.51 0.43
N SER A 264 -6.71 31.81 1.61
CA SER A 264 -6.79 33.18 2.16
C SER A 264 -5.39 33.77 2.46
N LEU A 265 -4.44 32.91 2.80
CA LEU A 265 -3.03 33.27 2.98
C LEU A 265 -2.28 33.48 1.64
N GLY A 266 -2.98 33.39 0.49
CA GLY A 266 -2.38 33.46 -0.84
C GLY A 266 -1.63 32.17 -1.22
N GLY A 267 -1.90 31.07 -0.56
CA GLY A 267 -1.27 29.78 -0.80
C GLY A 267 -1.88 28.99 -1.95
N SER A 268 -1.19 27.95 -2.34
CA SER A 268 -1.63 26.85 -3.20
C SER A 268 -1.71 25.57 -2.39
N VAL A 269 -2.49 24.59 -2.86
CA VAL A 269 -2.76 23.37 -2.08
C VAL A 269 -2.83 22.13 -2.98
N SER A 270 -2.28 21.01 -2.49
CA SER A 270 -2.57 19.67 -3.00
C SER A 270 -3.30 18.86 -1.92
N ILE A 271 -4.52 18.43 -2.23
CA ILE A 271 -5.37 17.66 -1.32
C ILE A 271 -4.84 16.21 -1.25
N TYR A 272 -4.38 15.78 -0.09
CA TYR A 272 -3.88 14.43 0.13
C TYR A 272 -4.80 13.66 1.08
N MET A 273 -5.53 12.67 0.63
CA MET A 273 -5.81 12.23 -0.75
C MET A 273 -7.06 12.94 -1.28
N ALA A 274 -7.07 13.31 -2.55
CA ALA A 274 -8.30 13.70 -3.24
C ALA A 274 -9.12 12.47 -3.67
N HIS A 275 -8.43 11.39 -4.01
CA HIS A 275 -8.94 10.03 -4.21
C HIS A 275 -7.90 9.02 -3.72
N GLY A 276 -8.22 8.30 -2.67
CA GLY A 276 -7.27 7.37 -2.05
C GLY A 276 -7.07 6.10 -2.86
N GLY A 277 -8.13 5.41 -3.21
CA GLY A 277 -8.11 4.15 -3.96
C GLY A 277 -7.89 2.93 -3.07
N THR A 278 -7.31 1.87 -3.64
CA THR A 278 -7.17 0.55 -3.01
C THR A 278 -5.73 0.05 -3.07
N ASN A 279 -5.20 -0.44 -1.97
CA ASN A 279 -3.94 -1.19 -1.91
C ASN A 279 -4.17 -2.62 -2.39
N PHE A 280 -4.41 -2.79 -3.69
CA PHE A 280 -4.66 -4.12 -4.25
C PHE A 280 -3.51 -5.09 -3.98
N GLY A 281 -3.83 -6.38 -3.95
CA GLY A 281 -2.82 -7.40 -3.68
C GLY A 281 -2.26 -7.29 -2.26
N LEU A 282 -0.94 -7.20 -2.15
CA LEU A 282 -0.21 -7.03 -0.88
C LEU A 282 0.68 -5.79 -0.91
N TRP A 283 0.19 -4.71 -1.52
CA TRP A 283 0.94 -3.46 -1.63
C TRP A 283 0.75 -2.52 -0.44
N SER A 284 -0.10 -2.87 0.53
CA SER A 284 -0.18 -2.11 1.80
C SER A 284 1.15 -2.16 2.52
N GLY A 285 1.62 -1.00 3.00
CA GLY A 285 2.72 -0.91 3.92
C GLY A 285 2.31 -1.16 5.37
N ALA A 286 3.18 -0.79 6.29
CA ALA A 286 2.95 -0.82 7.73
C ALA A 286 3.72 0.32 8.42
N ASN A 287 3.25 0.71 9.61
CA ASN A 287 4.01 1.53 10.53
C ASN A 287 4.54 0.69 11.70
N HIS A 288 5.53 1.22 12.42
CA HIS A 288 6.10 0.57 13.59
C HIS A 288 6.54 1.61 14.61
N ASP A 289 6.06 1.50 15.83
CA ASP A 289 6.37 2.45 16.91
C ASP A 289 7.66 2.11 17.68
N GLY A 290 8.43 1.14 17.20
CA GLY A 290 9.61 0.57 17.86
C GLY A 290 9.28 -0.66 18.73
N ARG A 291 8.00 -1.04 18.84
CA ARG A 291 7.53 -2.18 19.63
C ARG A 291 6.51 -3.05 18.91
N VAL A 292 5.57 -2.43 18.21
CA VAL A 292 4.45 -3.11 17.55
C VAL A 292 4.34 -2.67 16.11
N LEU A 293 4.20 -3.63 15.20
CA LEU A 293 3.84 -3.39 13.82
C LEU A 293 2.35 -3.09 13.70
N THR A 294 2.00 -2.06 12.94
CA THR A 294 0.61 -1.68 12.61
C THR A 294 0.43 -1.72 11.10
N PRO A 295 -0.08 -2.86 10.54
CA PRO A 295 -0.27 -3.02 9.11
C PRO A 295 -1.40 -2.14 8.59
N THR A 296 -1.20 -1.49 7.44
CA THR A 296 -2.23 -0.69 6.76
C THR A 296 -3.29 -1.60 6.14
N THR A 297 -4.55 -1.14 6.15
CA THR A 297 -5.69 -1.87 5.55
C THR A 297 -5.59 -1.98 4.03
N THR A 298 -6.40 -2.86 3.43
CA THR A 298 -6.49 -2.98 1.96
C THR A 298 -7.13 -1.75 1.33
N SER A 299 -8.17 -1.18 1.93
CA SER A 299 -8.70 0.10 1.50
C SER A 299 -7.72 1.23 1.81
N TYR A 300 -7.53 2.14 0.86
CA TYR A 300 -6.84 3.40 1.06
C TYR A 300 -7.83 4.56 0.85
N ASP A 301 -9.05 4.41 1.39
CA ASP A 301 -10.12 5.41 1.24
C ASP A 301 -9.69 6.79 1.73
N SER A 302 -8.98 6.85 2.86
CA SER A 302 -8.40 8.07 3.42
C SER A 302 -9.44 9.17 3.72
N ASP A 303 -10.72 8.80 3.86
CA ASP A 303 -11.85 9.75 3.99
C ASP A 303 -11.78 10.88 2.94
N ALA A 304 -11.45 10.49 1.70
CA ALA A 304 -11.17 11.41 0.60
C ALA A 304 -12.42 12.12 0.07
N PRO A 305 -12.28 13.29 -0.59
CA PRO A 305 -13.38 13.97 -1.29
C PRO A 305 -14.05 13.14 -2.38
N VAL A 306 -13.29 12.24 -3.03
CA VAL A 306 -13.79 11.21 -3.94
C VAL A 306 -13.50 9.86 -3.33
N SER A 307 -14.53 9.10 -2.99
CA SER A 307 -14.42 7.79 -2.33
C SER A 307 -13.72 6.73 -3.18
N GLU A 308 -13.38 5.60 -2.58
CA GLU A 308 -12.70 4.48 -3.22
C GLU A 308 -13.40 4.01 -4.51
N GLN A 309 -14.76 3.90 -4.52
CA GLN A 309 -15.52 3.58 -5.73
C GLN A 309 -15.73 4.76 -6.69
N GLY A 310 -15.29 5.97 -6.33
CA GLY A 310 -15.37 7.16 -7.16
C GLY A 310 -16.58 8.06 -6.92
N ARG A 311 -17.38 7.88 -5.88
CA ARG A 311 -18.49 8.80 -5.56
C ARG A 311 -17.97 10.07 -4.89
N MET A 312 -18.62 11.18 -5.21
CA MET A 312 -18.36 12.45 -4.51
C MET A 312 -18.93 12.39 -3.10
N THR A 313 -18.08 12.47 -2.08
CA THR A 313 -18.45 12.40 -0.67
C THR A 313 -19.09 13.69 -0.17
N ALA A 314 -19.54 13.73 1.09
CA ALA A 314 -19.96 14.98 1.73
C ALA A 314 -18.83 16.02 1.73
N LYS A 315 -17.61 15.60 2.04
CA LYS A 315 -16.40 16.42 2.00
C LYS A 315 -16.14 16.97 0.60
N GLY A 316 -16.28 16.13 -0.43
CA GLY A 316 -16.13 16.55 -1.82
C GLY A 316 -17.15 17.63 -2.24
N ARG A 317 -18.39 17.53 -1.79
CA ARG A 317 -19.41 18.56 -2.07
C ARG A 317 -19.09 19.90 -1.41
N VAL A 318 -18.62 19.90 -0.16
CA VAL A 318 -18.22 21.12 0.54
C VAL A 318 -16.98 21.72 -0.12
N LEU A 319 -15.98 20.90 -0.45
CA LEU A 319 -14.76 21.34 -1.15
C LEU A 319 -15.09 21.97 -2.52
N ARG A 320 -15.93 21.31 -3.34
CA ARG A 320 -16.39 21.87 -4.62
C ARG A 320 -17.02 23.26 -4.44
N SER A 321 -17.88 23.43 -3.45
CA SER A 321 -18.54 24.71 -3.18
C SER A 321 -17.54 25.80 -2.79
N SER A 322 -16.57 25.46 -1.93
CA SER A 322 -15.50 26.38 -1.51
C SER A 322 -14.62 26.79 -2.68
N LEU A 323 -14.12 25.83 -3.48
CA LEU A 323 -13.27 26.14 -4.66
C LEU A 323 -14.03 26.93 -5.73
N THR A 324 -15.32 26.67 -5.94
CA THR A 324 -16.18 27.48 -6.83
C THR A 324 -16.28 28.91 -6.33
N ALA A 325 -16.50 29.11 -5.03
CA ALA A 325 -16.58 30.44 -4.44
C ALA A 325 -15.24 31.20 -4.55
N PHE A 326 -14.12 30.51 -4.33
CA PHE A 326 -12.78 31.09 -4.43
C PHE A 326 -12.41 31.48 -5.86
N THR A 327 -12.64 30.60 -6.83
CA THR A 327 -12.22 30.82 -8.23
C THR A 327 -13.23 31.64 -9.03
N GLY A 328 -14.50 31.67 -8.64
CA GLY A 328 -15.60 32.19 -9.44
C GLY A 328 -15.91 31.36 -10.69
N ILE A 329 -15.35 30.16 -10.81
CA ILE A 329 -15.50 29.27 -11.96
C ILE A 329 -16.33 28.04 -11.52
N GLU A 330 -17.44 27.80 -12.23
CA GLU A 330 -18.22 26.58 -12.02
C GLU A 330 -17.49 25.39 -12.67
N PRO A 331 -17.10 24.36 -11.90
CA PRO A 331 -16.43 23.19 -12.44
C PRO A 331 -17.42 22.33 -13.25
N PRO A 332 -16.91 21.43 -14.12
CA PRO A 332 -17.76 20.52 -14.89
C PRO A 332 -18.64 19.65 -13.94
N PRO A 333 -19.78 19.14 -14.44
CA PRO A 333 -20.56 18.17 -13.66
C PRO A 333 -19.76 16.89 -13.45
N ALA A 334 -19.94 16.26 -12.28
CA ALA A 334 -19.38 14.95 -12.04
C ALA A 334 -20.02 13.91 -12.99
N PRO A 335 -19.26 12.88 -13.42
CA PRO A 335 -19.84 11.72 -14.09
C PRO A 335 -20.96 11.09 -13.26
N ALA A 336 -21.90 10.41 -13.92
CA ALA A 336 -22.89 9.59 -13.23
C ALA A 336 -22.20 8.53 -12.37
N ASP A 337 -22.80 8.20 -11.23
CA ASP A 337 -22.27 7.12 -10.40
C ASP A 337 -22.32 5.78 -11.12
N ARG A 338 -21.26 5.01 -10.97
CA ARG A 338 -21.17 3.68 -11.56
C ARG A 338 -22.16 2.73 -10.89
N PRO A 339 -22.71 1.77 -11.65
CA PRO A 339 -23.59 0.76 -11.07
C PRO A 339 -22.82 -0.10 -10.05
N VAL A 340 -23.54 -0.51 -8.99
CA VAL A 340 -23.03 -1.42 -7.97
C VAL A 340 -23.91 -2.67 -7.96
N LEU A 341 -23.33 -3.84 -7.76
CA LEU A 341 -24.04 -5.11 -7.67
C LEU A 341 -25.04 -5.07 -6.50
N GLN A 342 -26.17 -5.71 -6.70
CA GLN A 342 -27.19 -5.87 -5.66
C GLN A 342 -26.66 -6.74 -4.52
N ALA A 343 -27.15 -6.48 -3.31
CA ALA A 343 -26.83 -7.30 -2.15
C ALA A 343 -27.23 -8.77 -2.38
N ALA A 344 -26.32 -9.68 -2.10
CA ALA A 344 -26.50 -11.11 -2.29
C ALA A 344 -25.61 -11.89 -1.31
N ARG A 345 -25.93 -13.18 -1.14
CA ARG A 345 -25.10 -14.12 -0.38
C ARG A 345 -24.70 -15.28 -1.26
N VAL A 346 -23.40 -15.56 -1.32
CA VAL A 346 -22.83 -16.62 -2.16
C VAL A 346 -22.13 -17.61 -1.25
N PRO A 347 -22.55 -18.89 -1.21
CA PRO A 347 -21.93 -19.88 -0.35
C PRO A 347 -20.53 -20.24 -0.85
N PHE A 348 -19.61 -20.43 0.09
CA PHE A 348 -18.31 -21.03 -0.19
C PHE A 348 -18.38 -22.55 -0.07
N THR A 349 -17.58 -23.22 -0.88
CA THR A 349 -17.28 -24.64 -0.78
C THR A 349 -15.81 -24.84 -0.43
N PRO A 350 -15.45 -25.73 0.51
CA PRO A 350 -14.07 -26.12 0.77
C PRO A 350 -13.40 -26.62 -0.51
N ALA A 351 -12.15 -26.26 -0.73
CA ALA A 351 -11.38 -26.62 -1.91
C ALA A 351 -10.08 -27.36 -1.59
N ALA A 352 -9.40 -26.98 -0.50
CA ALA A 352 -8.21 -27.68 -0.02
C ALA A 352 -7.88 -27.27 1.44
N ASP A 353 -7.39 -28.21 2.24
CA ASP A 353 -6.85 -27.96 3.58
C ASP A 353 -5.56 -27.15 3.50
N LEU A 354 -5.33 -26.25 4.47
CA LEU A 354 -4.23 -25.28 4.48
C LEU A 354 -2.86 -25.93 4.30
N LEU A 355 -2.38 -26.68 5.28
CA LEU A 355 -1.02 -27.23 5.28
C LEU A 355 -0.73 -28.16 4.09
N PRO A 356 -1.60 -29.14 3.77
CA PRO A 356 -1.41 -29.98 2.59
C PRO A 356 -1.30 -29.18 1.28
N ALA A 357 -2.15 -28.18 1.10
CA ALA A 357 -2.14 -27.35 -0.09
C ALA A 357 -0.84 -26.50 -0.19
N LEU A 358 -0.46 -25.83 0.91
CA LEU A 358 0.77 -25.02 0.94
C LEU A 358 2.04 -25.86 0.75
N ARG A 359 2.10 -27.06 1.30
CA ARG A 359 3.20 -28.01 1.09
C ARG A 359 3.31 -28.44 -0.37
N ALA A 360 2.19 -28.66 -1.03
CA ALA A 360 2.15 -29.10 -2.43
C ALA A 360 2.70 -28.03 -3.37
N VAL A 361 2.39 -26.75 -3.13
CA VAL A 361 2.82 -25.63 -3.99
C VAL A 361 4.21 -25.13 -3.63
N GLY A 362 4.52 -24.97 -2.34
CA GLY A 362 5.82 -24.47 -1.87
C GLY A 362 6.93 -25.51 -1.86
N GLY A 363 6.58 -26.77 -1.93
CA GLY A 363 7.51 -27.90 -1.79
C GLY A 363 8.11 -28.35 -3.12
N ALA A 364 9.07 -27.58 -3.71
CA ALA A 364 9.88 -28.14 -4.77
C ALA A 364 10.62 -29.39 -4.26
N PRO A 365 10.59 -30.55 -4.96
CA PRO A 365 11.36 -31.72 -4.59
C PRO A 365 12.84 -31.35 -4.44
N GLY A 366 13.41 -31.54 -3.24
CA GLY A 366 14.81 -31.22 -2.97
C GLY A 366 15.06 -29.81 -2.43
N ALA A 367 14.06 -29.12 -1.89
CA ALA A 367 14.27 -27.86 -1.18
C ALA A 367 15.41 -28.02 -0.14
N PRO A 368 16.41 -27.12 -0.12
CA PRO A 368 17.59 -27.27 0.72
C PRO A 368 17.22 -27.22 2.20
N VAL A 369 17.86 -28.09 3.00
CA VAL A 369 17.79 -28.02 4.45
C VAL A 369 18.92 -27.11 4.94
N THR A 370 18.58 -26.07 5.68
CA THR A 370 19.51 -25.06 6.20
C THR A 370 19.62 -25.15 7.73
N PRO A 371 20.74 -24.75 8.34
CA PRO A 371 20.86 -24.73 9.81
C PRO A 371 19.85 -23.82 10.51
N ALA A 372 19.46 -22.71 9.87
CA ALA A 372 18.52 -21.70 10.35
C ALA A 372 17.41 -21.45 9.33
N PRO A 373 16.24 -20.90 9.74
CA PRO A 373 15.24 -20.39 8.81
C PRO A 373 15.87 -19.36 7.85
N ARG A 374 15.36 -19.29 6.62
CA ARG A 374 15.74 -18.26 5.64
C ARG A 374 14.69 -17.16 5.62
N SER A 375 15.13 -15.91 5.56
CA SER A 375 14.24 -14.77 5.43
C SER A 375 13.52 -14.74 4.07
N PHE A 376 12.50 -13.89 3.92
CA PHE A 376 11.85 -13.64 2.64
C PHE A 376 12.87 -13.18 1.59
N GLU A 377 13.77 -12.28 1.99
CA GLU A 377 14.79 -11.70 1.12
C GLU A 377 15.79 -12.78 0.64
N GLU A 378 16.23 -13.68 1.54
CA GLU A 378 17.11 -14.80 1.18
C GLU A 378 16.41 -15.82 0.26
N LEU A 379 15.07 -15.86 0.26
CA LEU A 379 14.27 -16.65 -0.66
C LEU A 379 13.97 -15.92 -1.97
N GLY A 380 14.31 -14.64 -2.08
CA GLY A 380 13.99 -13.79 -3.23
C GLY A 380 12.51 -13.43 -3.32
N GLN A 381 11.81 -13.48 -2.18
CA GLN A 381 10.37 -13.20 -2.06
C GLN A 381 10.16 -11.84 -1.41
N ASP A 382 9.28 -11.00 -1.96
CA ASP A 382 8.98 -9.68 -1.40
C ASP A 382 7.79 -9.69 -0.43
N ALA A 383 6.71 -10.41 -0.75
CA ALA A 383 5.45 -10.42 -0.01
C ALA A 383 4.83 -11.83 0.04
N GLY A 384 3.78 -12.00 0.85
CA GLY A 384 3.03 -13.24 0.97
C GLY A 384 3.38 -14.04 2.20
N LEU A 385 3.59 -15.35 2.04
CA LEU A 385 3.78 -16.31 3.13
C LEU A 385 5.07 -17.12 2.95
N VAL A 386 5.66 -17.58 4.06
CA VAL A 386 6.72 -18.61 4.05
C VAL A 386 6.35 -19.68 5.04
N LEU A 387 6.37 -20.96 4.61
CA LEU A 387 6.18 -22.11 5.48
C LEU A 387 7.54 -22.72 5.86
N TYR A 388 7.89 -22.59 7.13
CA TYR A 388 9.09 -23.17 7.72
C TYR A 388 8.80 -24.54 8.32
N ARG A 389 9.65 -25.54 8.02
CA ARG A 389 9.48 -26.90 8.51
C ARG A 389 10.77 -27.42 9.13
N ALA A 390 10.67 -28.04 10.31
CA ALA A 390 11.79 -28.70 10.99
C ALA A 390 11.30 -29.91 11.79
N HIS A 391 12.22 -30.76 12.23
CA HIS A 391 11.88 -31.97 12.96
C HIS A 391 12.66 -32.06 14.29
N PRO A 392 12.39 -31.16 15.28
CA PRO A 392 13.03 -31.22 16.59
C PRO A 392 12.56 -32.40 17.40
N ILE A 393 13.34 -32.76 18.45
CA ILE A 393 12.90 -33.64 19.53
C ILE A 393 12.34 -32.72 20.62
N LEU A 394 11.06 -32.87 20.95
CA LEU A 394 10.47 -32.21 22.12
C LEU A 394 10.79 -33.02 23.37
N PRO A 395 11.32 -32.41 24.46
CA PRO A 395 11.51 -33.08 25.75
C PRO A 395 10.22 -33.66 26.30
N THR A 396 10.31 -34.66 27.17
CA THR A 396 9.14 -35.17 27.86
C THR A 396 8.61 -34.13 28.86
N GLY A 397 7.31 -33.84 28.78
CA GLY A 397 6.63 -32.84 29.61
C GLY A 397 6.55 -31.47 28.92
N SER A 398 6.31 -30.45 29.72
CA SER A 398 6.10 -29.08 29.24
C SER A 398 7.41 -28.41 28.87
N SER A 399 7.40 -27.71 27.74
CA SER A 399 8.51 -26.89 27.21
C SER A 399 7.95 -25.60 26.63
N THR A 400 8.81 -24.62 26.41
CA THR A 400 8.46 -23.35 25.76
C THR A 400 9.12 -23.25 24.38
N LEU A 401 8.31 -23.09 23.34
CA LEU A 401 8.77 -22.77 21.99
C LEU A 401 8.84 -21.26 21.84
N THR A 402 10.04 -20.72 21.56
CA THR A 402 10.26 -19.28 21.38
C THR A 402 10.77 -19.01 19.96
N ILE A 403 10.21 -17.99 19.29
CA ILE A 403 10.64 -17.51 17.97
C ILE A 403 11.22 -16.11 18.14
N ARG A 404 12.53 -15.97 17.93
CA ARG A 404 13.22 -14.69 18.01
C ARG A 404 13.38 -14.08 16.62
N GLY A 405 13.09 -12.77 16.52
CA GLY A 405 13.14 -12.06 15.25
C GLY A 405 12.07 -12.56 14.27
N LEU A 406 10.87 -12.79 14.80
CA LEU A 406 9.69 -13.00 13.96
C LEU A 406 9.24 -11.67 13.36
N HIS A 407 8.98 -11.65 12.07
CA HIS A 407 8.43 -10.54 11.28
C HIS A 407 7.49 -11.09 10.19
N ASP A 408 6.11 -11.10 10.34
CA ASP A 408 5.43 -10.35 11.41
C ASP A 408 4.55 -11.28 12.26
N ARG A 409 3.71 -12.15 11.65
CA ARG A 409 2.73 -13.02 12.33
C ARG A 409 2.97 -14.48 11.96
N ALA A 410 2.96 -15.35 12.96
CA ALA A 410 3.21 -16.76 12.78
C ALA A 410 2.06 -17.64 13.27
N HIS A 411 1.69 -18.64 12.48
CA HIS A 411 0.88 -19.77 12.89
C HIS A 411 1.80 -20.96 13.09
N VAL A 412 1.69 -21.65 14.22
CA VAL A 412 2.61 -22.72 14.65
C VAL A 412 1.87 -24.03 14.83
N TRP A 413 2.31 -25.09 14.14
CA TRP A 413 1.78 -26.43 14.26
C TRP A 413 2.84 -27.41 14.75
N ILE A 414 2.41 -28.38 15.54
CA ILE A 414 3.18 -29.57 15.90
C ILE A 414 2.37 -30.79 15.51
N ASP A 415 2.96 -31.65 14.66
CA ASP A 415 2.32 -32.84 14.09
C ASP A 415 0.91 -32.54 13.50
N GLY A 416 0.81 -31.43 12.77
CA GLY A 416 -0.43 -30.96 12.13
C GLY A 416 -1.45 -30.30 13.06
N ARG A 417 -1.18 -30.22 14.37
CA ARG A 417 -2.06 -29.55 15.34
C ARG A 417 -1.60 -28.12 15.59
N LEU A 418 -2.47 -27.14 15.40
CA LEU A 418 -2.21 -25.72 15.74
C LEU A 418 -1.97 -25.59 17.26
N VAL A 419 -0.83 -25.05 17.64
CA VAL A 419 -0.43 -24.84 19.05
C VAL A 419 -0.36 -23.35 19.43
N GLY A 420 -0.29 -22.45 18.46
CA GLY A 420 -0.32 -21.01 18.72
C GLY A 420 -0.36 -20.18 17.45
N ILE A 421 -0.90 -18.97 17.59
CA ILE A 421 -0.80 -17.88 16.63
C ILE A 421 -0.19 -16.72 17.39
N VAL A 422 0.92 -16.17 16.91
CA VAL A 422 1.69 -15.17 17.65
C VAL A 422 2.18 -14.06 16.72
N ASP A 423 2.24 -12.85 17.23
CA ASP A 423 2.96 -11.72 16.62
C ASP A 423 4.41 -11.65 17.12
N GLU A 424 5.12 -10.58 16.76
CA GLU A 424 6.53 -10.37 17.12
C GLU A 424 6.76 -10.36 18.65
N VAL A 425 5.84 -9.75 19.40
CA VAL A 425 5.95 -9.60 20.87
C VAL A 425 5.62 -10.91 21.56
N GLU A 426 4.51 -11.52 21.20
CA GLU A 426 4.04 -12.80 21.78
C GLU A 426 5.01 -13.94 21.49
N ALA A 427 5.67 -13.91 20.32
CA ALA A 427 6.66 -14.91 19.93
C ALA A 427 7.91 -14.93 20.86
N LEU A 428 8.23 -13.80 21.49
CA LEU A 428 9.30 -13.68 22.49
C LEU A 428 8.89 -14.24 23.85
N ASP A 429 7.61 -14.12 24.24
CA ASP A 429 7.07 -14.70 25.46
C ASP A 429 7.00 -16.25 25.36
N GLY A 430 6.80 -16.74 24.13
CA GLY A 430 6.86 -18.15 23.76
C GLY A 430 5.53 -18.90 23.91
N ILE A 431 5.45 -20.03 23.23
CA ILE A 431 4.29 -20.93 23.16
C ILE A 431 4.55 -22.14 24.04
N GLY A 432 3.64 -22.43 24.97
CA GLY A 432 3.69 -23.64 25.78
C GLY A 432 3.42 -24.88 24.90
N VAL A 433 4.31 -25.87 24.93
CA VAL A 433 4.18 -27.11 24.15
C VAL A 433 4.45 -28.33 25.05
N GLU A 434 3.75 -29.45 24.77
CA GLU A 434 3.91 -30.70 25.49
C GLU A 434 4.63 -31.73 24.61
N GLY A 435 5.71 -32.29 25.11
CA GLY A 435 6.50 -33.30 24.40
C GLY A 435 6.50 -34.69 25.09
N ARG A 436 6.89 -35.70 24.30
CA ARG A 436 7.00 -37.11 24.77
C ARG A 436 8.42 -37.66 24.69
N GLY A 437 9.42 -36.80 24.46
CA GLY A 437 10.78 -37.24 24.22
C GLY A 437 11.02 -37.74 22.79
N GLU A 438 10.10 -37.44 21.89
CA GLU A 438 10.08 -37.92 20.50
C GLU A 438 10.33 -36.79 19.49
N ARG A 439 10.67 -37.18 18.29
CA ARG A 439 10.79 -36.24 17.14
C ARG A 439 9.39 -35.91 16.64
N VAL A 440 9.15 -34.63 16.47
CA VAL A 440 7.87 -34.10 15.97
C VAL A 440 8.09 -33.34 14.65
N GLU A 441 7.03 -33.17 13.86
CA GLU A 441 7.00 -32.22 12.74
C GLU A 441 6.59 -30.86 13.29
N LEU A 442 7.52 -29.89 13.26
CA LEU A 442 7.25 -28.50 13.59
C LEU A 442 7.08 -27.71 12.30
N GLU A 443 5.95 -27.03 12.16
CA GLU A 443 5.66 -26.15 11.04
C GLU A 443 5.29 -24.76 11.55
N ILE A 444 5.86 -23.72 10.91
CA ILE A 444 5.62 -22.32 11.23
C ILE A 444 5.31 -21.60 9.92
N LEU A 445 4.08 -21.14 9.75
CA LEU A 445 3.66 -20.31 8.63
C LEU A 445 3.78 -18.86 9.05
N VAL A 446 4.65 -18.12 8.38
CA VAL A 446 4.85 -16.69 8.65
C VAL A 446 4.26 -15.85 7.52
N GLU A 447 3.48 -14.87 7.91
CA GLU A 447 2.93 -13.84 7.03
C GLU A 447 3.75 -12.57 7.13
N ASN A 448 4.10 -12.00 5.96
CA ASN A 448 4.50 -10.60 5.81
C ASN A 448 3.23 -9.74 5.77
N GLN A 449 2.99 -8.95 6.81
CA GLN A 449 1.79 -8.12 6.94
C GLN A 449 1.91 -6.76 6.25
N GLY A 450 3.00 -6.47 5.59
CA GLY A 450 3.39 -5.23 4.95
C GLY A 450 4.75 -4.77 5.48
N ARG A 451 5.59 -4.22 4.58
CA ARG A 451 6.88 -3.67 4.99
C ARG A 451 6.70 -2.24 5.50
N ILE A 452 7.51 -1.90 6.47
CA ILE A 452 7.49 -0.57 7.09
C ILE A 452 7.73 0.48 6.01
N ASN A 453 6.83 1.48 5.92
CA ASN A 453 6.88 2.53 4.91
C ASN A 453 7.39 3.88 5.45
N TYR A 454 7.51 4.04 6.77
CA TYR A 454 7.94 5.29 7.40
C TYR A 454 8.82 5.06 8.63
N GLY A 455 9.77 5.95 8.87
CA GLY A 455 10.59 5.97 10.06
C GLY A 455 11.90 5.19 9.95
N PRO A 456 12.64 5.04 11.08
CA PRO A 456 14.00 4.52 11.09
C PRO A 456 14.13 3.03 10.82
N MET A 457 13.03 2.27 10.87
CA MET A 457 13.01 0.83 10.61
C MET A 457 12.70 0.49 9.14
N LEU A 458 12.69 1.50 8.26
CA LEU A 458 12.53 1.32 6.83
C LEU A 458 13.57 0.34 6.27
N GLY A 459 13.12 -0.66 5.50
CA GLY A 459 13.98 -1.69 4.94
C GLY A 459 14.19 -2.91 5.84
N GLU A 460 13.41 -3.04 6.92
CA GLU A 460 13.43 -4.24 7.76
C GLU A 460 13.10 -5.51 6.95
N GLY A 461 13.82 -6.60 7.25
CA GLY A 461 13.60 -7.90 6.63
C GLY A 461 12.34 -8.59 7.15
N LYS A 462 11.84 -9.61 6.43
CA LYS A 462 10.63 -10.36 6.77
C LYS A 462 10.88 -11.86 6.94
N GLY A 463 10.05 -12.51 7.77
CA GLY A 463 10.15 -13.93 8.09
C GLY A 463 10.73 -14.18 9.49
N ILE A 464 11.50 -15.24 9.65
CA ILE A 464 12.22 -15.53 10.90
C ILE A 464 13.68 -15.11 10.72
N LEU A 465 14.03 -13.92 11.19
CA LEU A 465 15.38 -13.33 11.04
C LEU A 465 16.36 -13.79 12.13
N GLY A 466 15.84 -14.42 13.17
CA GLY A 466 16.62 -14.88 14.31
C GLY A 466 16.60 -16.41 14.47
N THR A 467 16.23 -16.88 15.65
CA THR A 467 16.30 -18.30 16.01
C THR A 467 15.00 -18.82 16.57
N VAL A 468 14.71 -20.08 16.30
CA VAL A 468 13.64 -20.83 16.97
C VAL A 468 14.27 -21.75 18.03
N GLN A 469 13.69 -21.74 19.23
CA GLN A 469 14.21 -22.48 20.38
C GLN A 469 13.11 -23.26 21.06
N VAL A 470 13.43 -24.45 21.55
CA VAL A 470 12.63 -25.17 22.53
C VAL A 470 13.40 -25.10 23.85
N ASP A 471 12.87 -24.37 24.83
CA ASP A 471 13.54 -23.95 26.06
C ASP A 471 14.86 -23.20 25.74
N ARG A 472 15.99 -23.85 25.92
CA ARG A 472 17.35 -23.30 25.63
C ARG A 472 18.02 -23.95 24.42
N ARG A 473 17.32 -24.84 23.72
CA ARG A 473 17.90 -25.60 22.60
C ARG A 473 17.46 -24.99 21.27
N LEU A 474 18.40 -24.69 20.41
CA LEU A 474 18.11 -24.26 19.04
C LEU A 474 17.47 -25.38 18.24
N VAL A 475 16.43 -25.07 17.52
CA VAL A 475 15.88 -25.90 16.46
C VAL A 475 16.70 -25.65 15.20
N GLN A 476 17.18 -26.73 14.58
CA GLN A 476 18.01 -26.70 13.38
C GLN A 476 17.44 -27.65 12.31
N GLY A 477 17.91 -27.51 11.08
CA GLY A 477 17.50 -28.37 9.97
C GLY A 477 16.18 -27.92 9.35
N TRP A 478 16.14 -26.67 8.93
CA TRP A 478 14.96 -26.01 8.39
C TRP A 478 14.83 -26.18 6.87
N GLN A 479 13.64 -26.48 6.43
CA GLN A 479 13.17 -26.21 5.08
C GLN A 479 12.32 -24.95 5.10
N SER A 480 12.65 -23.98 4.24
CA SER A 480 11.86 -22.73 4.09
C SER A 480 11.19 -22.77 2.71
N LEU A 481 9.86 -22.90 2.70
CA LEU A 481 9.05 -23.02 1.49
C LEU A 481 8.47 -21.65 1.14
N SER A 482 8.90 -21.10 0.01
CA SER A 482 8.42 -19.82 -0.52
C SER A 482 7.00 -19.95 -1.07
N LEU A 483 6.12 -19.05 -0.66
CA LEU A 483 4.70 -18.98 -1.03
C LEU A 483 4.37 -17.55 -1.47
N PRO A 484 4.80 -17.14 -2.68
CA PRO A 484 4.62 -15.77 -3.17
C PRO A 484 3.18 -15.55 -3.67
N ILE A 485 2.22 -15.64 -2.75
CA ILE A 485 0.77 -15.57 -3.04
C ILE A 485 0.37 -14.28 -3.76
N ALA A 486 1.15 -13.21 -3.63
CA ALA A 486 0.97 -11.95 -4.34
C ALA A 486 1.16 -12.09 -5.87
N GLU A 487 1.81 -13.16 -6.31
CA GLU A 487 2.07 -13.45 -7.73
C GLU A 487 1.16 -14.58 -8.27
N TRP A 488 0.34 -15.18 -7.40
CA TRP A 488 -0.53 -16.26 -7.81
C TRP A 488 -1.69 -15.76 -8.66
N GLY A 489 -1.78 -16.28 -9.88
CA GLY A 489 -2.89 -16.10 -10.77
C GLY A 489 -3.79 -17.34 -10.84
N ALA A 490 -4.72 -17.35 -11.78
CA ALA A 490 -5.70 -18.44 -11.95
C ALA A 490 -5.05 -19.82 -12.12
N ALA A 491 -3.87 -19.91 -12.77
CA ALA A 491 -3.17 -21.18 -12.97
C ALA A 491 -2.68 -21.78 -11.65
N GLN A 492 -1.99 -20.99 -10.81
CA GLN A 492 -1.49 -21.44 -9.50
C GLN A 492 -2.66 -21.76 -8.55
N LEU A 493 -3.71 -20.93 -8.54
CA LEU A 493 -4.91 -21.21 -7.76
C LEU A 493 -5.59 -22.53 -8.17
N ALA A 494 -5.60 -22.86 -9.46
CA ALA A 494 -6.13 -24.14 -9.94
C ALA A 494 -5.28 -25.35 -9.51
N GLU A 495 -3.98 -25.18 -9.34
CA GLU A 495 -3.08 -26.22 -8.79
C GLU A 495 -3.34 -26.47 -7.31
N VAL A 496 -3.50 -25.40 -6.52
CA VAL A 496 -3.73 -25.46 -5.06
C VAL A 496 -5.14 -25.93 -4.74
N THR A 497 -6.11 -25.58 -5.60
CA THR A 497 -7.54 -25.86 -5.40
C THR A 497 -8.06 -26.76 -6.54
N PRO A 498 -7.67 -28.02 -6.63
CA PRO A 498 -8.18 -28.91 -7.68
C PRO A 498 -9.71 -28.98 -7.66
N ALA A 499 -10.34 -29.13 -8.82
CA ALA A 499 -11.79 -29.17 -8.92
C ALA A 499 -12.39 -30.26 -8.02
N ALA A 500 -13.48 -29.95 -7.35
CA ALA A 500 -14.16 -30.79 -6.34
C ALA A 500 -14.42 -32.25 -6.75
N SER A 501 -14.39 -32.57 -8.06
CA SER A 501 -14.50 -33.96 -8.56
C SER A 501 -13.33 -34.87 -8.15
N ARG A 502 -12.18 -34.31 -7.75
CA ARG A 502 -11.06 -35.11 -7.22
C ARG A 502 -11.08 -35.25 -5.71
N LEU A 503 -11.83 -34.39 -5.01
CA LEU A 503 -12.02 -34.46 -3.55
C LEU A 503 -13.05 -35.51 -3.17
N ALA A 504 -14.08 -35.74 -4.00
CA ALA A 504 -15.07 -36.79 -3.77
C ALA A 504 -14.47 -38.21 -3.72
N ASP A 505 -13.35 -38.41 -4.42
CA ASP A 505 -12.63 -39.71 -4.37
C ASP A 505 -11.71 -39.84 -3.13
N ALA A 506 -11.36 -38.72 -2.46
CA ALA A 506 -10.57 -38.67 -1.24
C ALA A 506 -11.42 -38.62 0.06
N GLU A 507 -12.69 -38.19 -0.04
CA GLU A 507 -13.64 -38.11 1.08
C GLU A 507 -14.10 -39.45 1.62
N ALA A 508 -13.73 -40.57 1.00
CA ALA A 508 -14.02 -41.91 1.52
C ALA A 508 -13.29 -42.26 2.83
N GLU A 509 -12.37 -41.39 3.31
CA GLU A 509 -11.63 -41.61 4.58
C GLU A 509 -11.76 -40.45 5.60
N VAL A 510 -12.58 -39.43 5.37
CA VAL A 510 -12.74 -38.32 6.32
C VAL A 510 -13.90 -38.61 7.25
N SER A 511 -13.60 -38.71 8.55
CA SER A 511 -14.51 -38.97 9.65
C SER A 511 -15.71 -38.02 9.67
N GLU A 512 -16.89 -38.59 9.91
CA GLU A 512 -18.15 -37.92 10.23
C GLU A 512 -18.02 -37.03 11.50
N HIS A 513 -17.50 -35.80 11.35
CA HIS A 513 -17.68 -34.76 12.35
C HIS A 513 -18.29 -33.56 11.63
N GLU A 514 -19.61 -33.46 11.66
CA GLU A 514 -20.35 -32.24 11.29
C GLU A 514 -19.85 -31.08 12.15
N GLY A 515 -19.21 -30.06 11.53
CA GLY A 515 -18.90 -28.80 12.16
C GLY A 515 -17.42 -28.37 12.24
N ASP A 516 -16.46 -29.19 11.83
CA ASP A 516 -15.02 -28.87 11.93
C ASP A 516 -14.48 -28.39 10.55
N THR A 517 -14.87 -27.18 10.15
CA THR A 517 -14.28 -26.52 8.97
C THR A 517 -12.89 -25.98 9.35
N ARG A 518 -11.85 -26.56 8.73
CA ARG A 518 -10.45 -26.20 8.97
C ARG A 518 -10.01 -25.06 8.07
N PRO A 519 -9.07 -24.20 8.51
CA PRO A 519 -8.42 -23.21 7.64
C PRO A 519 -7.90 -23.83 6.35
N GLY A 520 -7.97 -23.09 5.26
CA GLY A 520 -7.59 -23.58 3.93
C GLY A 520 -8.13 -22.72 2.80
N PHE A 521 -8.29 -23.36 1.65
CA PHE A 521 -8.82 -22.70 0.47
C PHE A 521 -10.31 -22.98 0.30
N PHE A 522 -11.04 -21.94 -0.07
CA PHE A 522 -12.48 -21.98 -0.32
C PHE A 522 -12.78 -21.34 -1.67
N ARG A 523 -13.80 -21.86 -2.36
CA ARG A 523 -14.27 -21.33 -3.64
C ARG A 523 -15.72 -20.94 -3.59
N ALA A 524 -16.03 -19.84 -4.30
CA ALA A 524 -17.40 -19.45 -4.62
C ALA A 524 -17.48 -19.08 -6.10
N THR A 525 -18.70 -19.15 -6.64
CA THR A 525 -18.98 -18.73 -8.02
C THR A 525 -20.06 -17.68 -7.99
N LEU A 526 -19.82 -16.58 -8.70
CA LEU A 526 -20.76 -15.48 -8.87
C LEU A 526 -21.11 -15.35 -10.38
N ASP A 527 -22.35 -15.63 -10.74
CA ASP A 527 -22.85 -15.48 -12.09
C ASP A 527 -23.50 -14.09 -12.25
N LEU A 528 -23.02 -13.30 -13.21
CA LEU A 528 -23.46 -11.93 -13.43
C LEU A 528 -24.05 -11.75 -14.83
N GLU A 529 -25.12 -10.96 -14.95
CA GLU A 529 -25.65 -10.52 -16.25
C GLU A 529 -24.71 -9.49 -16.90
N ALA A 530 -24.16 -8.58 -16.08
CA ALA A 530 -23.20 -7.55 -16.49
C ALA A 530 -22.25 -7.22 -15.34
N PRO A 531 -20.98 -6.84 -15.62
CA PRO A 531 -20.05 -6.40 -14.61
C PRO A 531 -20.46 -5.05 -14.01
N ALA A 532 -20.31 -4.90 -12.71
CA ALA A 532 -20.51 -3.65 -11.97
C ALA A 532 -19.59 -3.63 -10.74
N ASP A 533 -19.40 -2.48 -10.15
CA ASP A 533 -18.62 -2.37 -8.91
C ASP A 533 -19.30 -3.18 -7.79
N ALA A 534 -18.52 -3.71 -6.84
CA ALA A 534 -19.05 -4.50 -5.75
C ALA A 534 -18.28 -4.25 -4.43
N PHE A 535 -18.90 -4.61 -3.31
CA PHE A 535 -18.28 -4.63 -2.00
C PHE A 535 -18.44 -6.02 -1.41
N PHE A 536 -17.32 -6.72 -1.18
CA PHE A 536 -17.30 -8.07 -0.68
C PHE A 536 -17.02 -8.08 0.82
N ALA A 537 -17.94 -8.61 1.61
CA ALA A 537 -17.75 -8.90 3.03
C ALA A 537 -17.63 -10.39 3.26
N LEU A 538 -16.81 -10.76 4.24
CA LEU A 538 -16.54 -12.14 4.66
C LEU A 538 -16.93 -12.33 6.12
N PRO A 539 -18.24 -12.30 6.44
CA PRO A 539 -18.70 -12.49 7.81
C PRO A 539 -18.26 -13.85 8.32
N ASP A 540 -17.88 -13.90 9.60
CA ASP A 540 -17.41 -15.10 10.31
C ASP A 540 -16.07 -15.70 9.83
N PHE A 541 -15.45 -15.18 8.77
CA PHE A 541 -14.07 -15.49 8.44
C PHE A 541 -13.10 -14.70 9.33
N GLY A 542 -11.97 -15.30 9.66
CA GLY A 542 -10.99 -14.70 10.57
C GLY A 542 -10.01 -13.79 9.85
N LYS A 543 -9.06 -14.39 9.12
CA LYS A 543 -7.99 -13.67 8.44
C LYS A 543 -7.54 -14.41 7.20
N GLY A 544 -7.36 -13.67 6.11
CA GLY A 544 -6.87 -14.30 4.89
C GLY A 544 -6.78 -13.37 3.70
N PHE A 545 -6.87 -13.98 2.52
CA PHE A 545 -6.68 -13.31 1.23
C PHE A 545 -7.79 -13.73 0.27
N LEU A 546 -8.21 -12.78 -0.56
CA LEU A 546 -9.28 -12.99 -1.54
C LEU A 546 -8.80 -12.72 -2.96
N TRP A 547 -9.07 -13.66 -3.86
CA TRP A 547 -8.88 -13.52 -5.31
C TRP A 547 -10.22 -13.46 -6.02
N ILE A 548 -10.28 -12.67 -7.07
CA ILE A 548 -11.38 -12.62 -8.05
C ILE A 548 -10.83 -12.86 -9.44
N ASN A 549 -11.31 -13.91 -10.13
CA ASN A 549 -10.86 -14.28 -11.47
C ASN A 549 -9.32 -14.42 -11.60
N GLY A 550 -8.67 -14.88 -10.53
CA GLY A 550 -7.21 -15.01 -10.44
C GLY A 550 -6.46 -13.73 -10.10
N PHE A 551 -7.14 -12.61 -9.87
CA PHE A 551 -6.54 -11.37 -9.39
C PHE A 551 -6.62 -11.31 -7.87
N LEU A 552 -5.49 -11.15 -7.18
CA LEU A 552 -5.46 -10.96 -5.73
C LEU A 552 -6.01 -9.58 -5.38
N LEU A 553 -7.21 -9.56 -4.79
CA LEU A 553 -7.87 -8.32 -4.41
C LEU A 553 -7.18 -7.68 -3.19
N GLY A 554 -6.92 -8.48 -2.17
CA GLY A 554 -6.24 -8.02 -0.97
C GLY A 554 -6.41 -8.94 0.23
N ARG A 555 -5.97 -8.43 1.38
CA ARG A 555 -6.14 -9.04 2.71
C ARG A 555 -7.48 -8.62 3.30
N TYR A 556 -8.12 -9.55 4.00
CA TYR A 556 -9.19 -9.25 4.96
C TYR A 556 -8.79 -9.75 6.36
N TRP A 557 -9.33 -9.12 7.39
CA TRP A 557 -9.08 -9.51 8.77
C TRP A 557 -10.24 -9.08 9.67
N GLU A 558 -10.76 -10.01 10.49
CA GLU A 558 -11.90 -9.76 11.38
C GLU A 558 -11.68 -8.67 12.45
N VAL A 559 -10.43 -8.33 12.74
CA VAL A 559 -10.09 -7.28 13.70
C VAL A 559 -10.52 -5.89 13.21
N GLY A 560 -10.87 -5.75 11.90
CA GLY A 560 -11.28 -4.48 11.32
C GLY A 560 -10.14 -3.44 11.27
N PRO A 561 -10.47 -2.18 11.02
CA PRO A 561 -11.82 -1.64 10.88
C PRO A 561 -12.50 -2.02 9.56
N GLN A 562 -11.75 -2.25 8.49
CA GLN A 562 -12.28 -2.56 7.17
C GLN A 562 -13.08 -3.87 7.17
N VAL A 563 -14.38 -3.80 6.83
CA VAL A 563 -15.30 -4.93 6.73
C VAL A 563 -15.48 -5.38 5.30
N THR A 564 -15.58 -4.42 4.35
CA THR A 564 -15.79 -4.74 2.94
C THR A 564 -14.55 -4.46 2.10
N LEU A 565 -14.27 -5.35 1.15
CA LEU A 565 -13.28 -5.15 0.09
C LEU A 565 -13.98 -4.59 -1.15
N TYR A 566 -13.49 -3.47 -1.68
CA TYR A 566 -13.97 -2.91 -2.94
C TYR A 566 -13.49 -3.75 -4.13
N VAL A 567 -14.42 -4.11 -5.00
CA VAL A 567 -14.16 -4.84 -6.26
C VAL A 567 -14.53 -3.94 -7.42
N PRO A 568 -13.56 -3.39 -8.15
CA PRO A 568 -13.81 -2.64 -9.38
C PRO A 568 -14.52 -3.50 -10.42
N GLY A 569 -15.56 -2.96 -11.06
CA GLY A 569 -16.30 -3.65 -12.11
C GLY A 569 -15.44 -4.27 -13.23
N PRO A 570 -14.35 -3.64 -13.68
CA PRO A 570 -13.43 -4.24 -14.67
C PRO A 570 -12.75 -5.55 -14.24
N LEU A 571 -12.71 -5.90 -12.96
CA LEU A 571 -12.22 -7.21 -12.50
C LEU A 571 -13.28 -8.32 -12.64
N LEU A 572 -14.52 -7.95 -12.93
CA LEU A 572 -15.65 -8.84 -13.12
C LEU A 572 -16.01 -8.99 -14.60
N SER A 573 -16.67 -10.09 -14.94
CA SER A 573 -17.15 -10.39 -16.30
C SER A 573 -18.62 -10.74 -16.29
N ALA A 574 -19.31 -10.55 -17.43
CA ALA A 574 -20.61 -11.16 -17.63
C ALA A 574 -20.47 -12.70 -17.66
N GLY A 575 -21.39 -13.40 -17.01
CA GLY A 575 -21.33 -14.84 -16.78
C GLY A 575 -20.57 -15.17 -15.49
N ARG A 576 -19.85 -16.27 -15.52
CA ARG A 576 -19.22 -16.87 -14.34
C ARG A 576 -17.98 -16.11 -13.90
N ASN A 577 -17.95 -15.74 -12.62
CA ASN A 577 -16.78 -15.20 -11.93
C ASN A 577 -16.36 -16.15 -10.80
N GLU A 578 -15.09 -16.43 -10.71
CA GLU A 578 -14.53 -17.30 -9.69
C GLU A 578 -13.96 -16.48 -8.54
N ILE A 579 -14.34 -16.83 -7.33
CA ILE A 579 -13.83 -16.22 -6.10
C ILE A 579 -13.09 -17.31 -5.33
N VAL A 580 -11.86 -17.04 -4.94
CA VAL A 580 -11.05 -17.94 -4.10
C VAL A 580 -10.66 -17.19 -2.84
N VAL A 581 -10.81 -17.85 -1.71
CA VAL A 581 -10.36 -17.36 -0.39
C VAL A 581 -9.33 -18.32 0.15
N LEU A 582 -8.21 -17.80 0.63
CA LEU A 582 -7.29 -18.48 1.54
C LEU A 582 -7.58 -17.96 2.94
N GLU A 583 -8.14 -18.82 3.79
CA GLU A 583 -8.42 -18.56 5.20
C GLU A 583 -7.34 -19.17 6.08
N LEU A 584 -6.82 -18.40 7.03
CA LEU A 584 -5.72 -18.81 7.91
C LEU A 584 -6.17 -19.15 9.34
N GLU A 585 -7.31 -18.64 9.81
CA GLU A 585 -7.68 -18.66 11.23
C GLU A 585 -9.08 -19.25 11.47
N ARG A 586 -10.14 -18.54 11.18
CA ARG A 586 -11.53 -18.93 11.44
C ARG A 586 -12.36 -18.96 10.17
N VAL A 587 -12.99 -20.09 9.90
CA VAL A 587 -13.72 -20.34 8.66
C VAL A 587 -15.17 -19.90 8.77
N GLY A 588 -15.58 -19.01 7.88
CA GLY A 588 -16.98 -18.68 7.60
C GLY A 588 -17.57 -19.56 6.50
N SER A 589 -18.79 -19.28 6.11
CA SER A 589 -19.51 -20.10 5.13
C SER A 589 -19.99 -19.34 3.90
N VAL A 590 -19.95 -18.02 3.92
CA VAL A 590 -20.61 -17.19 2.90
C VAL A 590 -19.83 -15.91 2.60
N LEU A 591 -19.83 -15.54 1.32
CA LEU A 591 -19.50 -14.22 0.83
C LEU A 591 -20.79 -13.38 0.81
N GLU A 592 -20.75 -12.19 1.38
CA GLU A 592 -21.83 -11.20 1.24
C GLU A 592 -21.42 -10.09 0.27
N LEU A 593 -22.26 -9.86 -0.74
CA LEU A 593 -22.21 -8.66 -1.55
C LEU A 593 -22.99 -7.56 -0.83
N ARG A 594 -22.39 -6.39 -0.65
CA ARG A 594 -23.04 -5.21 -0.09
C ARG A 594 -23.14 -4.11 -1.14
N SER A 595 -24.17 -3.28 -1.05
CA SER A 595 -24.40 -2.16 -1.98
C SER A 595 -23.60 -0.90 -1.63
N GLU A 596 -23.08 -0.83 -0.41
CA GLU A 596 -22.29 0.29 0.10
C GLU A 596 -21.03 -0.23 0.80
N PRO A 597 -19.95 0.57 0.84
CA PRO A 597 -18.76 0.23 1.61
C PRO A 597 -19.04 0.22 3.09
N GLU A 598 -18.33 -0.61 3.83
CA GLU A 598 -18.30 -0.61 5.28
C GLU A 598 -16.84 -0.68 5.73
N LEU A 599 -16.35 0.43 6.28
CA LEU A 599 -14.98 0.60 6.73
C LEU A 599 -14.86 0.52 8.27
N GLY A 600 -15.96 0.16 8.94
CA GLY A 600 -16.03 -0.11 10.37
C GLY A 600 -16.30 1.11 11.25
N PRO A 601 -16.07 1.00 12.56
CA PRO A 601 -16.33 2.08 13.51
C PRO A 601 -15.45 3.29 13.25
N GLU A 602 -16.06 4.47 13.15
CA GLU A 602 -15.39 5.73 12.87
C GLU A 602 -14.69 6.32 14.10
N GLU A 603 -13.63 7.09 13.84
CA GLU A 603 -12.94 7.93 14.82
C GLU A 603 -12.51 9.23 14.14
N GLU A 604 -12.85 10.39 14.77
CA GLU A 604 -12.40 11.67 14.23
C GLU A 604 -10.88 11.82 14.40
N HIS A 605 -10.21 12.11 13.29
CA HIS A 605 -8.76 12.29 13.26
C HIS A 605 -8.37 13.61 12.58
N ILE A 606 -7.50 14.37 13.22
CA ILE A 606 -6.91 15.59 12.66
C ILE A 606 -5.42 15.53 12.93
N GLU A 607 -4.64 15.32 11.87
CA GLU A 607 -3.20 15.31 12.00
C GLU A 607 -2.65 16.71 12.26
N LEU A 608 -1.78 16.79 13.23
CA LEU A 608 -1.04 18.00 13.59
C LEU A 608 0.41 17.80 13.13
N PHE A 609 1.02 18.85 12.57
CA PHE A 609 2.48 18.84 12.49
C PHE A 609 3.05 19.18 13.88
N GLY A 610 3.92 18.33 14.39
CA GLY A 610 4.50 18.47 15.73
C GLY A 610 5.87 19.11 15.72
#